data_f2f06f37a9344e12c39186f16cebd9bf
#
_entry.id   f2f06f37a9344e12c39186f16cebd9bf
#
_cell.length_a   1.000
_cell.length_b   1.000
_cell.length_c   1.000
_cell.angle_alpha   90.00
_cell.angle_beta   90.00
_cell.angle_gamma   90.00
#
_symmetry.space_group_name_H-M   'P 1'
#
loop_
_entity.id
_entity.type
_entity.pdbx_description
1 polymer ?
#
loop_
_entity_poly.entity_id
_entity_poly.type
_entity_poly.pdbx_seq_one_letter_code
_entity_poly.pdbx_strand_id
1 'polypeptide(L)'
;MRQLHENVVYKYISISVASILMMLTIMFIANGSATIMSHGNELTRTSAVYDFTVMGEEQNVEQYLSDDQMRVYVANLNRMETGNMKRPASGEMKSFVDWSVLRKEIVQNLPEGVIDPATQEAASYELGSHQPAALNLLGFIDTGSVSPYMLPVSSYNRLLEAAGEKQINLENDEAVFYLNPDFLEDEQEDTVALLDRIAENAQTSGNALISIDKKSVTLVPSVPMKGLTADENVKIVTALIVSDEIYHNYVDPDTCSVYWNFCIPNEIVEANGLMLSVMEARDLLKPSGLYYESYLDNFGRQLFYLISGSYMTLYMGFMLLIIACALLALQFLTQMQSTKSRYLTLSILGARREQIKRSIYKQVLWYFLLPLMLACISGTVGLYAMQQHLYSDSTRIGQSYPLLIIMAFTVVLIMAIYGVAVARTATREIGKINYKPNS
;
A
#
# COMPACT_ATOMS: atom_id res chain seq x y z
N MET A 1 1.74 26.27 -41.59
CA MET A 1 0.31 26.06 -41.30
C MET A 1 -0.28 24.91 -42.12
N ARG A 2 -0.34 24.97 -43.47
CA ARG A 2 -0.95 23.90 -44.30
C ARG A 2 -0.35 22.50 -44.11
N GLN A 3 0.96 22.36 -43.94
CA GLN A 3 1.63 21.09 -43.68
C GLN A 3 1.30 20.52 -42.29
N LEU A 4 1.12 21.38 -41.30
CA LEU A 4 0.72 20.97 -39.93
C LEU A 4 -0.72 20.45 -39.95
N HIS A 5 -1.61 21.13 -40.68
CA HIS A 5 -3.00 20.71 -40.86
C HIS A 5 -3.11 19.37 -41.61
N GLU A 6 -2.39 19.18 -42.73
CA GLU A 6 -2.35 17.91 -43.43
C GLU A 6 -1.83 16.76 -42.53
N ASN A 7 -0.84 17.03 -41.70
CA ASN A 7 -0.23 16.03 -40.83
C ASN A 7 -1.13 15.63 -39.65
N VAL A 8 -1.86 16.57 -39.08
CA VAL A 8 -2.75 16.33 -37.95
C VAL A 8 -4.05 15.66 -38.41
N VAL A 9 -4.67 16.15 -39.51
CA VAL A 9 -5.97 15.67 -39.98
C VAL A 9 -5.91 14.30 -40.62
N TYR A 10 -4.84 13.98 -41.39
CA TYR A 10 -4.71 12.69 -42.06
C TYR A 10 -4.07 11.58 -41.20
N LYS A 11 -3.42 11.91 -40.06
CA LYS A 11 -2.72 10.94 -39.24
C LYS A 11 -3.14 10.99 -37.76
N TYR A 12 -4.34 11.50 -37.50
CA TYR A 12 -4.86 11.64 -36.11
C TYR A 12 -4.84 10.32 -35.34
N ILE A 13 -5.15 9.19 -35.97
CA ILE A 13 -5.16 7.86 -35.33
C ILE A 13 -3.79 7.53 -34.74
N SER A 14 -2.73 7.75 -35.52
CA SER A 14 -1.38 7.43 -35.05
C SER A 14 -0.87 8.35 -33.96
N ILE A 15 -1.23 9.63 -34.03
CA ILE A 15 -0.91 10.63 -33.00
C ILE A 15 -1.66 10.29 -31.73
N SER A 16 -2.94 9.90 -31.84
CA SER A 16 -3.76 9.49 -30.70
C SER A 16 -3.21 8.23 -30.02
N VAL A 17 -2.83 7.21 -30.80
CA VAL A 17 -2.21 5.98 -30.25
C VAL A 17 -0.89 6.32 -29.54
N ALA A 18 -0.04 7.15 -30.14
CA ALA A 18 1.20 7.58 -29.50
C ALA A 18 0.94 8.37 -28.21
N SER A 19 -0.08 9.26 -28.20
CA SER A 19 -0.46 10.02 -27.01
C SER A 19 -0.95 9.11 -25.89
N ILE A 20 -1.76 8.08 -26.20
CA ILE A 20 -2.24 7.09 -25.22
C ILE A 20 -1.06 6.28 -24.66
N LEU A 21 -0.16 5.80 -25.51
CA LEU A 21 1.02 5.06 -25.05
C LEU A 21 1.91 5.92 -24.14
N MET A 22 2.09 7.20 -24.47
CA MET A 22 2.85 8.12 -23.62
C MET A 22 2.12 8.45 -22.31
N MET A 23 0.80 8.59 -22.33
CA MET A 23 -0.01 8.77 -21.13
C MET A 23 0.16 7.59 -20.20
N LEU A 24 0.00 6.37 -20.71
CA LEU A 24 0.23 5.13 -19.95
C LEU A 24 1.67 5.05 -19.43
N THR A 25 2.66 5.43 -20.24
CA THR A 25 4.06 5.51 -19.81
C THR A 25 4.21 6.40 -18.57
N ILE A 26 3.66 7.61 -18.62
CA ILE A 26 3.74 8.57 -17.51
C ILE A 26 3.05 7.99 -16.26
N MET A 27 1.87 7.39 -16.43
CA MET A 27 1.13 6.79 -15.33
C MET A 27 1.88 5.61 -14.70
N PHE A 28 2.42 4.68 -15.48
CA PHE A 28 3.15 3.53 -14.96
C PHE A 28 4.47 3.94 -14.26
N ILE A 29 5.24 4.83 -14.89
CA ILE A 29 6.50 5.30 -14.28
C ILE A 29 6.23 6.07 -12.98
N ALA A 30 5.22 6.94 -12.98
CA ALA A 30 4.87 7.71 -11.80
C ALA A 30 4.36 6.82 -10.66
N ASN A 31 3.47 5.87 -10.97
CA ASN A 31 2.95 4.92 -9.97
C ASN A 31 4.05 4.04 -9.39
N GLY A 32 4.89 3.41 -10.23
CA GLY A 32 5.99 2.58 -9.75
C GLY A 32 7.00 3.33 -8.90
N SER A 33 7.23 4.61 -9.20
CA SER A 33 8.14 5.45 -8.44
C SER A 33 7.53 5.96 -7.13
N ALA A 34 6.24 6.29 -7.13
CA ALA A 34 5.50 6.70 -5.93
C ALA A 34 5.46 5.57 -4.91
N THR A 35 5.22 4.33 -5.35
CA THR A 35 5.23 3.15 -4.51
C THR A 35 6.58 2.94 -3.80
N ILE A 36 7.71 3.14 -4.49
CA ILE A 36 9.04 3.03 -3.88
C ILE A 36 9.25 4.10 -2.80
N MET A 37 8.74 5.31 -3.00
CA MET A 37 8.94 6.39 -2.04
C MET A 37 8.02 6.30 -0.82
N SER A 38 6.75 5.94 -1.00
CA SER A 38 5.80 5.82 0.12
C SER A 38 6.25 4.74 1.10
N HIS A 39 6.66 3.58 0.62
CA HIS A 39 7.10 2.48 1.47
C HIS A 39 8.54 2.64 2.00
N GLY A 40 9.36 3.46 1.38
CA GLY A 40 10.71 3.75 1.92
C GLY A 40 10.67 4.38 3.31
N ASN A 41 9.58 5.05 3.66
CA ASN A 41 9.35 5.61 5.00
C ASN A 41 8.66 4.62 5.96
N GLU A 42 7.95 3.61 5.43
CA GLU A 42 7.24 2.58 6.21
C GLU A 42 8.14 1.39 6.60
N LEU A 43 9.30 1.26 5.99
CA LEU A 43 10.31 0.26 6.38
C LEU A 43 10.92 0.54 7.76
N THR A 44 10.50 1.58 8.43
CA THR A 44 10.78 1.78 9.85
C THR A 44 9.77 0.96 10.67
N ARG A 45 10.28 0.24 11.68
CA ARG A 45 9.58 -0.54 12.70
C ARG A 45 8.42 0.28 13.29
N THR A 46 7.24 0.24 12.68
CA THR A 46 6.15 1.16 13.05
C THR A 46 5.17 0.55 14.03
N SER A 47 4.89 -0.75 13.99
CA SER A 47 3.88 -1.37 14.84
C SER A 47 4.38 -2.59 15.62
N ALA A 48 5.31 -3.38 15.07
CA ALA A 48 5.80 -4.58 15.73
C ALA A 48 6.69 -4.25 16.94
N VAL A 49 6.27 -4.70 18.10
CA VAL A 49 7.02 -4.57 19.37
C VAL A 49 8.11 -5.62 19.46
N TYR A 50 7.84 -6.81 18.91
CA TYR A 50 8.72 -7.96 18.99
C TYR A 50 9.54 -8.18 17.73
N ASP A 51 10.72 -8.76 17.89
CA ASP A 51 11.59 -9.13 16.77
C ASP A 51 11.30 -10.54 16.26
N PHE A 52 10.77 -11.41 17.14
CA PHE A 52 10.41 -12.80 16.83
C PHE A 52 9.08 -13.21 17.45
N THR A 53 8.37 -14.05 16.71
CA THR A 53 7.23 -14.83 17.18
C THR A 53 7.48 -16.30 16.85
N VAL A 54 7.46 -17.16 17.87
CA VAL A 54 7.68 -18.59 17.74
C VAL A 54 6.40 -19.33 18.13
N MET A 55 6.06 -20.36 17.37
CA MET A 55 4.90 -21.23 17.60
C MET A 55 5.33 -22.68 17.64
N GLY A 56 4.74 -23.46 18.52
CA GLY A 56 5.02 -24.89 18.66
C GLY A 56 4.50 -25.44 19.98
N GLU A 57 4.81 -26.70 20.24
CA GLU A 57 4.51 -27.31 21.53
C GLU A 57 5.29 -26.60 22.64
N GLU A 58 4.60 -26.26 23.72
CA GLU A 58 5.11 -25.43 24.82
C GLU A 58 6.47 -25.94 25.34
N GLN A 59 6.58 -27.24 25.62
CA GLN A 59 7.81 -27.83 26.12
C GLN A 59 8.98 -27.71 25.15
N ASN A 60 8.73 -27.87 23.85
CA ASN A 60 9.75 -27.76 22.82
C ASN A 60 10.24 -26.31 22.67
N VAL A 61 9.30 -25.36 22.69
CA VAL A 61 9.63 -23.92 22.58
C VAL A 61 10.42 -23.46 23.79
N GLU A 62 9.95 -23.79 25.02
CA GLU A 62 10.67 -23.43 26.27
C GLU A 62 12.08 -24.02 26.31
N GLN A 63 12.23 -25.29 25.97
CA GLN A 63 13.52 -25.95 25.94
C GLN A 63 14.49 -25.23 24.96
N TYR A 64 14.00 -24.86 23.80
CA TYR A 64 14.83 -24.27 22.76
C TYR A 64 15.18 -22.82 23.05
N LEU A 65 14.23 -22.01 23.54
CA LEU A 65 14.49 -20.62 23.92
C LEU A 65 15.36 -20.51 25.19
N SER A 66 15.40 -21.54 26.01
CA SER A 66 16.26 -21.62 27.22
C SER A 66 17.67 -22.17 26.95
N ASP A 67 17.95 -22.64 25.72
CA ASP A 67 19.28 -23.11 25.34
C ASP A 67 20.32 -22.01 25.46
N ASP A 68 21.53 -22.34 25.91
CA ASP A 68 22.57 -21.35 26.23
C ASP A 68 22.91 -20.44 25.05
N GLN A 69 22.83 -20.94 23.81
CA GLN A 69 23.13 -20.17 22.61
C GLN A 69 21.96 -19.25 22.24
N MET A 70 20.73 -19.74 22.34
CA MET A 70 19.53 -18.95 21.97
C MET A 70 19.20 -17.92 23.04
N ARG A 71 19.37 -18.25 24.32
CA ARG A 71 19.04 -17.39 25.45
C ARG A 71 19.70 -16.00 25.38
N VAL A 72 20.88 -15.90 24.76
CA VAL A 72 21.59 -14.63 24.58
C VAL A 72 20.77 -13.66 23.71
N TYR A 73 19.98 -14.16 22.77
CA TYR A 73 19.16 -13.37 21.85
C TYR A 73 17.74 -13.13 22.34
N VAL A 74 17.35 -13.65 23.51
CA VAL A 74 15.99 -13.57 24.01
C VAL A 74 15.89 -12.53 25.13
N ALA A 75 15.18 -11.45 24.87
CA ALA A 75 14.78 -10.45 25.84
C ALA A 75 13.24 -10.24 25.79
N ASN A 76 12.67 -9.80 26.89
CA ASN A 76 11.23 -9.48 26.98
C ASN A 76 10.32 -10.63 26.46
N LEU A 77 10.66 -11.86 26.88
CA LEU A 77 9.89 -13.03 26.47
C LEU A 77 8.43 -12.93 26.97
N ASN A 78 7.49 -12.94 26.02
CA ASN A 78 6.07 -12.91 26.28
C ASN A 78 5.39 -14.16 25.70
N ARG A 79 4.86 -15.00 26.61
CA ARG A 79 3.94 -16.08 26.23
C ARG A 79 2.54 -15.49 26.12
N MET A 80 2.09 -15.26 24.90
CA MET A 80 0.77 -14.71 24.62
C MET A 80 -0.18 -15.83 24.20
N GLU A 81 -1.31 -15.89 24.87
CA GLU A 81 -2.41 -16.77 24.50
C GLU A 81 -3.48 -15.99 23.78
N THR A 82 -4.06 -16.60 22.77
CA THR A 82 -5.25 -16.12 22.07
C THR A 82 -6.17 -17.29 21.79
N GLY A 83 -7.46 -17.04 21.72
CA GLY A 83 -8.41 -18.10 21.34
C GLY A 83 -9.73 -17.50 20.90
N ASN A 84 -10.52 -18.30 20.21
CA ASN A 84 -11.86 -17.91 19.82
C ASN A 84 -12.84 -18.17 20.97
N MET A 85 -13.84 -17.31 21.07
CA MET A 85 -14.93 -17.53 22.01
C MET A 85 -15.68 -18.83 21.67
N LYS A 86 -16.04 -19.60 22.70
CA LYS A 86 -16.92 -20.77 22.59
C LYS A 86 -18.20 -20.41 21.84
N ARG A 87 -18.71 -21.36 21.06
CA ARG A 87 -20.03 -21.24 20.44
C ARG A 87 -21.09 -21.80 21.38
N PRO A 88 -22.28 -21.18 21.47
CA PRO A 88 -23.38 -21.74 22.21
C PRO A 88 -23.74 -23.15 21.74
N ALA A 89 -24.03 -24.06 22.65
CA ALA A 89 -24.38 -25.45 22.36
C ALA A 89 -25.66 -25.63 21.50
N SER A 90 -26.44 -24.58 21.31
CA SER A 90 -27.69 -24.59 20.54
C SER A 90 -27.52 -24.75 19.03
N GLY A 91 -26.28 -24.79 18.51
CA GLY A 91 -26.00 -24.85 17.09
C GLY A 91 -26.40 -23.58 16.31
N GLU A 92 -26.94 -22.57 16.97
CA GLU A 92 -27.18 -21.28 16.38
C GLU A 92 -25.84 -20.55 16.19
N MET A 93 -25.67 -19.87 15.05
CA MET A 93 -24.53 -18.97 14.80
C MET A 93 -24.65 -17.69 15.64
N LYS A 94 -24.81 -17.81 16.94
CA LYS A 94 -24.84 -16.69 17.87
C LYS A 94 -23.59 -16.71 18.72
N SER A 95 -22.93 -15.58 18.82
CA SER A 95 -21.86 -15.32 19.79
C SER A 95 -22.47 -15.12 21.19
N PHE A 96 -21.70 -15.41 22.23
CA PHE A 96 -22.03 -14.95 23.59
C PHE A 96 -21.90 -13.43 23.74
N VAL A 97 -21.24 -12.77 22.79
CA VAL A 97 -21.12 -11.32 22.77
C VAL A 97 -22.27 -10.72 21.96
N ASP A 98 -23.01 -9.84 22.59
CA ASP A 98 -24.02 -9.01 21.92
C ASP A 98 -23.42 -7.64 21.59
N TRP A 99 -23.31 -7.37 20.30
CA TRP A 99 -22.76 -6.14 19.74
C TRP A 99 -23.83 -5.10 19.38
N SER A 100 -25.11 -5.39 19.64
CA SER A 100 -26.23 -4.61 19.11
C SER A 100 -26.21 -3.14 19.54
N VAL A 101 -25.80 -2.85 20.77
CA VAL A 101 -25.71 -1.48 21.28
C VAL A 101 -24.55 -0.74 20.63
N LEU A 102 -23.36 -1.34 20.59
CA LEU A 102 -22.20 -0.74 19.95
C LEU A 102 -22.48 -0.48 18.45
N ARG A 103 -23.06 -1.47 17.77
CA ARG A 103 -23.42 -1.33 16.36
C ARG A 103 -24.38 -0.16 16.14
N LYS A 104 -25.39 0.01 17.00
CA LYS A 104 -26.33 1.13 16.91
C LYS A 104 -25.64 2.49 17.07
N GLU A 105 -24.73 2.61 18.04
CA GLU A 105 -23.95 3.84 18.24
C GLU A 105 -23.05 4.16 17.03
N ILE A 106 -22.43 3.15 16.42
CA ILE A 106 -21.62 3.35 15.22
C ILE A 106 -22.49 3.79 14.03
N VAL A 107 -23.66 3.16 13.84
CA VAL A 107 -24.59 3.50 12.77
C VAL A 107 -25.04 4.96 12.83
N GLN A 108 -25.21 5.53 14.04
CA GLN A 108 -25.54 6.95 14.21
C GLN A 108 -24.45 7.91 13.73
N ASN A 109 -23.22 7.43 13.59
CA ASN A 109 -22.08 8.19 13.08
C ASN A 109 -21.80 7.98 11.58
N LEU A 110 -22.66 7.22 10.88
CA LEU A 110 -22.56 7.09 9.43
C LEU A 110 -23.04 8.35 8.72
N PRO A 111 -22.41 8.73 7.59
CA PRO A 111 -22.91 9.80 6.75
C PRO A 111 -24.33 9.51 6.22
N GLU A 112 -25.13 10.55 6.00
CA GLU A 112 -26.48 10.42 5.43
C GLU A 112 -26.41 9.71 4.06
N GLY A 113 -27.28 8.69 3.88
CA GLY A 113 -27.40 7.94 2.62
C GLY A 113 -26.51 6.70 2.48
N VAL A 114 -25.66 6.41 3.46
CA VAL A 114 -24.80 5.20 3.46
C VAL A 114 -25.57 3.93 3.85
N ILE A 115 -26.67 4.06 4.57
CA ILE A 115 -27.57 2.95 4.89
C ILE A 115 -28.80 3.05 4.01
N ASP A 116 -29.12 1.97 3.32
CA ASP A 116 -30.42 1.84 2.67
C ASP A 116 -31.51 1.69 3.75
N PRO A 117 -32.43 2.67 3.87
CA PRO A 117 -33.46 2.61 4.88
C PRO A 117 -34.42 1.42 4.71
N ALA A 118 -34.46 0.78 3.54
CA ALA A 118 -35.33 -0.37 3.26
C ALA A 118 -34.71 -1.71 3.67
N THR A 119 -33.41 -1.88 3.52
CA THR A 119 -32.70 -3.13 3.82
C THR A 119 -31.94 -3.11 5.13
N GLN A 120 -31.67 -1.93 5.69
CA GLN A 120 -30.76 -1.68 6.81
C GLN A 120 -29.33 -2.22 6.57
N GLU A 121 -29.01 -2.55 5.34
CA GLU A 121 -27.67 -2.94 4.92
C GLU A 121 -26.91 -1.69 4.46
N ALA A 122 -25.59 -1.69 4.67
CA ALA A 122 -24.75 -0.65 4.12
C ALA A 122 -24.90 -0.68 2.58
N ALA A 123 -25.31 0.43 1.99
CA ALA A 123 -25.29 0.57 0.55
C ALA A 123 -23.87 0.25 0.08
N SER A 124 -23.74 -0.52 -1.00
CA SER A 124 -22.45 -0.86 -1.58
C SER A 124 -21.71 0.44 -1.89
N TYR A 125 -20.76 0.78 -1.03
CA TYR A 125 -19.88 1.93 -1.23
C TYR A 125 -18.97 1.59 -2.40
N GLU A 126 -18.89 2.46 -3.40
CA GLU A 126 -17.93 2.27 -4.48
C GLU A 126 -16.53 2.26 -3.88
N LEU A 127 -15.81 1.15 -4.06
CA LEU A 127 -14.40 1.02 -3.72
C LEU A 127 -13.63 2.19 -4.36
N GLY A 128 -13.13 3.11 -3.56
CA GLY A 128 -12.27 4.14 -4.09
C GLY A 128 -12.33 5.52 -3.44
N SER A 129 -13.21 5.73 -2.50
CA SER A 129 -13.19 6.91 -1.63
C SER A 129 -12.85 6.49 -0.20
N HIS A 130 -12.23 7.39 0.57
CA HIS A 130 -12.05 7.21 2.01
C HIS A 130 -13.31 6.60 2.63
N GLN A 131 -13.18 5.39 3.16
CA GLN A 131 -14.30 4.80 3.86
C GLN A 131 -14.51 5.58 5.15
N PRO A 132 -15.72 6.03 5.47
CA PRO A 132 -15.99 6.66 6.75
C PRO A 132 -15.56 5.73 7.91
N ALA A 133 -14.91 6.27 8.94
CA ALA A 133 -14.46 5.52 10.11
C ALA A 133 -15.55 4.61 10.70
N ALA A 134 -16.81 5.06 10.68
CA ALA A 134 -17.95 4.28 11.12
C ALA A 134 -18.22 3.04 10.24
N LEU A 135 -17.99 3.13 8.92
CA LEU A 135 -18.19 1.99 8.02
C LEU A 135 -17.06 0.96 8.22
N ASN A 136 -15.83 1.41 8.38
CA ASN A 136 -14.70 0.53 8.73
C ASN A 136 -14.97 -0.21 10.04
N LEU A 137 -15.39 0.51 11.07
CA LEU A 137 -15.67 -0.08 12.38
C LEU A 137 -16.82 -1.10 12.33
N LEU A 138 -17.87 -0.85 11.53
CA LEU A 138 -18.92 -1.84 11.28
C LEU A 138 -18.38 -3.09 10.59
N GLY A 139 -17.52 -2.93 9.59
CA GLY A 139 -16.88 -4.05 8.90
C GLY A 139 -16.07 -4.93 9.85
N PHE A 140 -15.32 -4.34 10.77
CA PHE A 140 -14.58 -5.07 11.80
C PHE A 140 -15.48 -5.83 12.75
N ILE A 141 -16.58 -5.22 13.21
CA ILE A 141 -17.54 -5.89 14.10
C ILE A 141 -18.26 -7.02 13.36
N ASP A 142 -18.75 -6.78 12.17
CA ASP A 142 -19.49 -7.77 11.39
C ASP A 142 -18.62 -8.99 11.04
N THR A 143 -17.33 -8.78 10.77
CA THR A 143 -16.37 -9.87 10.52
C THR A 143 -16.03 -10.65 11.79
N GLY A 144 -15.88 -9.99 12.93
CA GLY A 144 -15.52 -10.60 14.22
C GLY A 144 -16.69 -11.10 15.07
N SER A 145 -17.94 -10.77 14.72
CA SER A 145 -19.10 -10.94 15.59
C SER A 145 -19.49 -12.40 15.88
N VAL A 146 -19.19 -13.33 14.99
CA VAL A 146 -19.64 -14.73 15.11
C VAL A 146 -18.83 -15.51 16.14
N SER A 147 -17.52 -15.28 16.19
CA SER A 147 -16.62 -15.91 17.16
C SER A 147 -15.41 -14.98 17.34
N PRO A 148 -15.54 -13.93 18.17
CA PRO A 148 -14.45 -12.99 18.36
C PRO A 148 -13.24 -13.66 19.01
N TYR A 149 -12.05 -13.27 18.55
CA TYR A 149 -10.82 -13.60 19.26
C TYR A 149 -10.80 -12.88 20.60
N MET A 150 -10.28 -13.57 21.60
CA MET A 150 -10.08 -13.03 22.93
C MET A 150 -8.60 -13.09 23.31
N LEU A 151 -8.16 -12.09 24.05
CA LEU A 151 -6.84 -12.02 24.68
C LEU A 151 -7.00 -11.77 26.17
N PRO A 152 -6.26 -12.47 27.03
CA PRO A 152 -6.22 -12.13 28.44
C PRO A 152 -5.42 -10.84 28.64
N VAL A 153 -5.90 -9.98 29.54
CA VAL A 153 -5.26 -8.69 29.84
C VAL A 153 -3.82 -8.85 30.32
N SER A 154 -3.51 -9.94 31.01
CA SER A 154 -2.15 -10.25 31.46
C SER A 154 -1.17 -10.40 30.28
N SER A 155 -1.59 -11.04 29.18
CA SER A 155 -0.76 -11.19 27.97
C SER A 155 -0.57 -9.85 27.25
N TYR A 156 -1.63 -9.03 27.17
CA TYR A 156 -1.55 -7.73 26.55
C TYR A 156 -0.70 -6.74 27.36
N ASN A 157 -0.78 -6.80 28.69
CA ASN A 157 0.07 -5.99 29.55
C ASN A 157 1.57 -6.28 29.41
N ARG A 158 1.95 -7.53 29.15
CA ARG A 158 3.36 -7.86 28.84
C ARG A 158 3.79 -7.24 27.50
N LEU A 159 2.88 -7.17 26.52
CA LEU A 159 3.13 -6.48 25.24
C LEU A 159 3.30 -4.97 25.48
N LEU A 160 2.44 -4.34 26.28
CA LEU A 160 2.54 -2.93 26.61
C LEU A 160 3.84 -2.63 27.37
N GLU A 161 4.23 -3.48 28.32
CA GLU A 161 5.51 -3.36 29.03
C GLU A 161 6.71 -3.43 28.09
N ALA A 162 6.71 -4.41 27.14
CA ALA A 162 7.74 -4.53 26.13
C ALA A 162 7.80 -3.30 25.20
N ALA A 163 6.65 -2.65 24.96
CA ALA A 163 6.53 -1.42 24.19
C ALA A 163 6.90 -0.15 24.97
N GLY A 164 7.14 -0.26 26.29
CA GLY A 164 7.37 0.90 27.16
C GLY A 164 6.10 1.71 27.46
N GLU A 165 4.93 1.11 27.27
CA GLU A 165 3.62 1.73 27.48
C GLU A 165 3.09 1.38 28.88
N LYS A 166 2.09 2.16 29.32
CA LYS A 166 1.45 1.93 30.60
C LYS A 166 0.55 0.69 30.55
N GLN A 167 0.68 -0.18 31.54
CA GLN A 167 -0.21 -1.33 31.70
C GLN A 167 -1.65 -0.89 32.01
N ILE A 168 -2.61 -1.69 31.54
CA ILE A 168 -4.05 -1.51 31.77
C ILE A 168 -4.52 -2.48 32.85
N ASN A 169 -5.51 -2.07 33.60
CA ASN A 169 -6.20 -2.93 34.57
C ASN A 169 -7.66 -3.02 34.12
N LEU A 170 -8.16 -4.23 33.96
CA LEU A 170 -9.53 -4.50 33.53
C LEU A 170 -10.25 -5.29 34.66
N GLU A 171 -11.40 -4.80 35.06
CA GLU A 171 -12.33 -5.53 35.91
C GLU A 171 -13.14 -6.55 35.08
N ASN A 172 -13.91 -7.41 35.74
CA ASN A 172 -14.68 -8.46 35.08
C ASN A 172 -15.89 -7.94 34.28
N ASP A 173 -16.21 -6.67 34.38
CA ASP A 173 -17.23 -5.96 33.61
C ASP A 173 -16.64 -4.95 32.62
N GLU A 174 -15.31 -5.04 32.37
CA GLU A 174 -14.59 -4.19 31.44
C GLU A 174 -13.92 -5.01 30.34
N ALA A 175 -13.80 -4.43 29.15
CA ALA A 175 -13.07 -4.99 28.02
C ALA A 175 -12.48 -3.89 27.15
N VAL A 176 -11.47 -4.23 26.36
CA VAL A 176 -10.94 -3.36 25.31
C VAL A 176 -11.23 -3.98 23.96
N PHE A 177 -11.79 -3.21 23.05
CA PHE A 177 -11.94 -3.65 21.66
C PHE A 177 -10.64 -3.37 20.92
N TYR A 178 -9.86 -4.42 20.72
CA TYR A 178 -8.57 -4.35 20.03
C TYR A 178 -8.76 -4.30 18.53
N LEU A 179 -8.10 -3.34 17.90
CA LEU A 179 -7.96 -3.20 16.46
C LEU A 179 -6.47 -3.31 16.13
N ASN A 180 -6.11 -4.22 15.23
CA ASN A 180 -4.72 -4.40 14.87
C ASN A 180 -4.22 -3.19 14.04
N PRO A 181 -3.19 -2.47 14.51
CA PRO A 181 -2.67 -1.30 13.83
C PRO A 181 -2.15 -1.57 12.41
N ASP A 182 -1.70 -2.80 12.13
CA ASP A 182 -1.16 -3.14 10.81
C ASP A 182 -2.24 -3.27 9.72
N PHE A 183 -3.51 -3.34 10.11
CA PHE A 183 -4.65 -3.43 9.18
C PHE A 183 -5.45 -2.14 9.03
N LEU A 184 -5.07 -1.10 9.75
CA LEU A 184 -5.83 0.13 9.80
C LEU A 184 -5.18 1.26 8.99
N GLU A 185 -4.11 1.01 8.24
CA GLU A 185 -3.39 1.99 7.42
C GLU A 185 -3.71 3.48 7.77
N ASP A 186 -3.85 4.35 6.79
CA ASP A 186 -4.03 5.80 7.01
C ASP A 186 -5.40 6.24 7.61
N GLU A 187 -6.39 5.34 7.61
CA GLU A 187 -7.73 5.58 8.21
C GLU A 187 -7.81 5.18 9.69
N GLN A 188 -6.69 4.75 10.24
CA GLN A 188 -6.57 4.20 11.59
C GLN A 188 -6.93 5.20 12.67
N GLU A 189 -6.35 6.39 12.60
CA GLU A 189 -6.54 7.42 13.63
C GLU A 189 -8.03 7.80 13.76
N ASP A 190 -8.73 7.95 12.64
CA ASP A 190 -10.14 8.30 12.64
C ASP A 190 -11.03 7.17 13.15
N THR A 191 -10.70 5.91 12.82
CA THR A 191 -11.48 4.73 13.25
C THR A 191 -11.30 4.47 14.75
N VAL A 192 -10.07 4.53 15.26
CA VAL A 192 -9.79 4.40 16.70
C VAL A 192 -10.37 5.58 17.47
N ALA A 193 -10.20 6.82 16.98
CA ALA A 193 -10.77 8.01 17.62
C ALA A 193 -12.30 7.97 17.69
N LEU A 194 -12.97 7.40 16.69
CA LEU A 194 -14.42 7.18 16.70
C LEU A 194 -14.79 6.16 17.79
N LEU A 195 -14.10 5.04 17.86
CA LEU A 195 -14.34 4.00 18.86
C LEU A 195 -14.14 4.56 20.28
N ASP A 196 -13.03 5.26 20.51
CA ASP A 196 -12.73 5.89 21.80
C ASP A 196 -13.80 6.89 22.21
N ARG A 197 -14.24 7.74 21.28
CA ARG A 197 -15.32 8.71 21.54
C ARG A 197 -16.64 8.02 21.90
N ILE A 198 -16.99 6.92 21.22
CA ILE A 198 -18.19 6.15 21.55
C ILE A 198 -18.07 5.50 22.93
N ALA A 199 -16.91 4.94 23.26
CA ALA A 199 -16.63 4.33 24.55
C ALA A 199 -16.65 5.36 25.70
N GLU A 200 -16.02 6.52 25.54
CA GLU A 200 -16.04 7.63 26.51
C GLU A 200 -17.45 8.13 26.78
N ASN A 201 -18.27 8.33 25.73
CA ASN A 201 -19.65 8.75 25.85
C ASN A 201 -20.49 7.70 26.61
N ALA A 202 -20.26 6.43 26.34
CA ALA A 202 -20.96 5.33 27.01
C ALA A 202 -20.57 5.25 28.50
N GLN A 203 -19.28 5.35 28.84
CA GLN A 203 -18.81 5.41 30.22
C GLN A 203 -19.42 6.60 30.99
N THR A 204 -19.43 7.78 30.39
CA THR A 204 -20.01 8.99 31.01
C THR A 204 -21.52 8.82 31.25
N SER A 205 -22.21 8.11 30.37
CA SER A 205 -23.65 7.86 30.44
C SER A 205 -24.00 6.65 31.33
N GLY A 206 -23.01 5.87 31.77
CA GLY A 206 -23.22 4.63 32.53
C GLY A 206 -23.84 3.50 31.67
N ASN A 207 -23.68 3.55 30.36
CA ASN A 207 -24.23 2.58 29.41
C ASN A 207 -23.15 1.58 29.00
N ALA A 208 -23.50 0.28 29.02
CA ALA A 208 -22.65 -0.75 28.43
C ALA A 208 -22.83 -0.81 26.91
N LEU A 209 -21.77 -0.92 26.16
CA LEU A 209 -21.78 -1.01 24.70
C LEU A 209 -21.90 -2.44 24.20
N ILE A 210 -21.43 -3.40 24.97
CA ILE A 210 -21.49 -4.83 24.65
C ILE A 210 -21.99 -5.62 25.85
N SER A 211 -22.44 -6.83 25.64
CA SER A 211 -22.64 -7.78 26.74
C SER A 211 -22.02 -9.13 26.42
N ILE A 212 -21.46 -9.79 27.44
CA ILE A 212 -20.91 -11.14 27.34
C ILE A 212 -21.79 -12.05 28.22
N ASP A 213 -22.43 -13.04 27.60
CA ASP A 213 -23.37 -13.94 28.27
C ASP A 213 -24.43 -13.17 29.09
N LYS A 214 -25.02 -12.15 28.47
CA LYS A 214 -26.04 -11.26 29.07
C LYS A 214 -25.53 -10.36 30.20
N LYS A 215 -24.26 -10.40 30.55
CA LYS A 215 -23.64 -9.44 31.48
C LYS A 215 -23.16 -8.23 30.71
N SER A 216 -23.54 -7.07 31.14
CA SER A 216 -23.11 -5.80 30.56
C SER A 216 -21.61 -5.63 30.76
N VAL A 217 -20.92 -5.22 29.68
CA VAL A 217 -19.47 -4.98 29.68
C VAL A 217 -19.20 -3.59 29.11
N THR A 218 -18.40 -2.85 29.84
CA THR A 218 -18.00 -1.49 29.48
C THR A 218 -16.73 -1.54 28.65
N LEU A 219 -16.70 -0.82 27.53
CA LEU A 219 -15.48 -0.68 26.75
C LEU A 219 -14.59 0.41 27.30
N VAL A 220 -13.31 0.09 27.52
CA VAL A 220 -12.29 1.02 28.02
C VAL A 220 -11.65 1.72 26.80
N PRO A 221 -11.75 3.06 26.73
CA PRO A 221 -11.17 3.84 25.63
C PRO A 221 -9.67 4.11 25.82
N SER A 222 -9.06 4.66 24.79
CA SER A 222 -7.71 5.23 24.80
C SER A 222 -6.59 4.26 25.22
N VAL A 223 -6.76 2.99 24.88
CA VAL A 223 -5.73 1.97 25.10
C VAL A 223 -4.76 1.97 23.90
N PRO A 224 -3.44 2.04 24.15
CA PRO A 224 -2.47 1.95 23.06
C PRO A 224 -2.60 0.64 22.28
N MET A 225 -2.86 0.71 20.98
CA MET A 225 -2.93 -0.45 20.11
C MET A 225 -1.52 -0.76 19.57
N LYS A 226 -1.07 -2.01 19.76
CA LYS A 226 0.25 -2.49 19.30
C LYS A 226 0.09 -3.82 18.56
N GLY A 227 0.95 -4.10 17.59
CA GLY A 227 0.97 -5.37 16.88
C GLY A 227 1.23 -6.54 17.85
N LEU A 228 0.42 -7.58 17.76
CA LEU A 228 0.46 -8.72 18.69
C LEU A 228 1.65 -9.64 18.46
N THR A 229 2.15 -9.69 17.22
CA THR A 229 3.22 -10.60 16.76
C THR A 229 4.27 -9.85 15.96
N ALA A 230 5.40 -10.47 15.73
CA ALA A 230 6.50 -9.92 14.93
C ALA A 230 6.17 -9.79 13.44
N ASP A 231 5.15 -10.50 12.97
CA ASP A 231 4.76 -10.56 11.57
C ASP A 231 3.24 -10.64 11.39
N GLU A 232 2.78 -10.18 10.24
CA GLU A 232 1.37 -10.12 9.85
C GLU A 232 0.77 -11.47 9.43
N ASN A 233 1.51 -12.57 9.43
CA ASN A 233 0.96 -13.89 9.08
C ASN A 233 -0.09 -14.36 10.09
N VAL A 234 0.06 -13.96 11.35
CA VAL A 234 -0.96 -14.15 12.39
C VAL A 234 -1.94 -12.99 12.33
N LYS A 235 -2.95 -13.14 11.47
CA LYS A 235 -3.93 -12.09 11.20
C LYS A 235 -5.05 -12.06 12.23
N ILE A 236 -4.75 -11.58 13.43
CA ILE A 236 -5.80 -11.18 14.37
C ILE A 236 -6.12 -9.71 14.08
N VAL A 237 -7.12 -9.48 13.25
CA VAL A 237 -7.53 -8.12 12.83
C VAL A 237 -8.23 -7.41 13.98
N THR A 238 -9.13 -8.14 14.68
CA THR A 238 -9.88 -7.63 15.82
C THR A 238 -9.92 -8.66 16.93
N ALA A 239 -9.92 -8.20 18.17
CA ALA A 239 -10.06 -9.05 19.34
C ALA A 239 -10.71 -8.29 20.50
N LEU A 240 -11.18 -9.03 21.51
CA LEU A 240 -11.54 -8.48 22.81
C LEU A 240 -10.43 -8.80 23.80
N ILE A 241 -9.82 -7.77 24.37
CA ILE A 241 -8.96 -7.91 25.54
C ILE A 241 -9.87 -7.88 26.75
N VAL A 242 -9.82 -8.93 27.55
CA VAL A 242 -10.70 -9.13 28.69
C VAL A 242 -9.90 -9.53 29.91
N SER A 243 -10.54 -9.51 31.11
CA SER A 243 -9.90 -10.07 32.30
C SER A 243 -9.54 -11.54 32.10
N ASP A 244 -8.49 -12.01 32.77
CA ASP A 244 -8.04 -13.41 32.64
C ASP A 244 -9.14 -14.40 33.05
N GLU A 245 -10.02 -14.02 33.97
CA GLU A 245 -11.17 -14.83 34.38
C GLU A 245 -12.19 -14.99 33.26
N ILE A 246 -12.55 -13.92 32.55
CA ILE A 246 -13.45 -13.97 31.39
C ILE A 246 -12.82 -14.81 30.29
N TYR A 247 -11.52 -14.61 30.01
CA TYR A 247 -10.79 -15.39 29.01
C TYR A 247 -10.93 -16.90 29.27
N HIS A 248 -10.59 -17.37 30.46
CA HIS A 248 -10.65 -18.80 30.79
C HIS A 248 -12.07 -19.39 30.78
N ASN A 249 -13.08 -18.59 31.10
CA ASN A 249 -14.46 -19.05 31.13
C ASN A 249 -15.08 -19.18 29.73
N TYR A 250 -14.76 -18.28 28.81
CA TYR A 250 -15.48 -18.18 27.54
C TYR A 250 -14.65 -18.59 26.31
N VAL A 251 -13.34 -18.71 26.41
CA VAL A 251 -12.52 -19.17 25.28
C VAL A 251 -12.60 -20.67 25.13
N ASP A 252 -12.71 -21.13 23.90
CA ASP A 252 -12.67 -22.54 23.55
C ASP A 252 -11.22 -23.05 23.57
N PRO A 253 -10.89 -23.98 24.48
CA PRO A 253 -9.53 -24.51 24.60
C PRO A 253 -8.99 -25.13 23.31
N ASP A 254 -9.87 -25.68 22.47
CA ASP A 254 -9.47 -26.30 21.20
C ASP A 254 -9.05 -25.28 20.15
N THR A 255 -9.37 -24.00 20.37
CA THR A 255 -8.99 -22.88 19.47
C THR A 255 -7.83 -22.06 20.00
N CYS A 256 -7.33 -22.38 21.21
CA CYS A 256 -6.23 -21.63 21.80
C CYS A 256 -4.95 -21.78 20.98
N SER A 257 -4.34 -20.65 20.70
CA SER A 257 -3.01 -20.55 20.10
C SER A 257 -2.07 -19.85 21.05
N VAL A 258 -0.87 -20.36 21.17
CA VAL A 258 0.19 -19.79 22.02
C VAL A 258 1.29 -19.26 21.14
N TYR A 259 1.62 -17.99 21.34
CA TYR A 259 2.68 -17.29 20.65
C TYR A 259 3.77 -16.91 21.65
N TRP A 260 5.00 -17.28 21.34
CA TRP A 260 6.17 -16.93 22.13
C TRP A 260 6.89 -15.77 21.44
N ASN A 261 6.62 -14.57 21.93
CA ASN A 261 7.17 -13.35 21.38
C ASN A 261 8.39 -12.90 22.17
N PHE A 262 9.44 -12.43 21.50
CA PHE A 262 10.58 -11.87 22.18
C PHE A 262 11.30 -10.81 21.32
N CYS A 263 12.06 -9.96 22.03
CA CYS A 263 12.94 -8.96 21.42
C CYS A 263 14.39 -9.45 21.50
N ILE A 264 15.22 -8.96 20.60
CA ILE A 264 16.69 -9.10 20.74
C ILE A 264 17.16 -8.04 21.74
N PRO A 265 18.07 -8.42 22.70
CA PRO A 265 18.63 -7.46 23.64
C PRO A 265 19.29 -6.26 22.96
N ASN A 266 19.02 -5.06 23.48
CA ASN A 266 19.55 -3.82 22.92
C ASN A 266 21.08 -3.81 22.81
N GLU A 267 21.78 -4.43 23.76
CA GLU A 267 23.24 -4.55 23.78
C GLU A 267 23.78 -5.26 22.52
N ILE A 268 23.08 -6.31 22.05
CA ILE A 268 23.44 -7.05 20.85
C ILE A 268 23.12 -6.23 19.61
N VAL A 269 21.95 -5.56 19.62
CA VAL A 269 21.53 -4.69 18.51
C VAL A 269 22.50 -3.51 18.35
N GLU A 270 22.98 -2.93 19.44
CA GLU A 270 23.96 -1.84 19.40
C GLU A 270 25.33 -2.32 18.89
N ALA A 271 25.74 -3.55 19.25
CA ALA A 271 27.03 -4.10 18.83
C ALA A 271 27.05 -4.52 17.35
N ASN A 272 26.01 -5.21 16.88
CA ASN A 272 26.00 -5.90 15.59
C ASN A 272 25.02 -5.27 14.57
N GLY A 273 24.08 -4.47 15.03
CA GLY A 273 22.94 -4.00 14.26
C GLY A 273 21.77 -5.00 14.26
N LEU A 274 20.54 -4.48 14.18
CA LEU A 274 19.32 -5.29 14.28
C LEU A 274 19.26 -6.40 13.20
N MET A 275 19.57 -6.08 11.96
CA MET A 275 19.46 -7.03 10.85
C MET A 275 20.37 -8.24 11.02
N LEU A 276 21.64 -8.02 11.40
CA LEU A 276 22.60 -9.12 11.61
C LEU A 276 22.20 -9.97 12.83
N SER A 277 21.80 -9.32 13.92
CA SER A 277 21.37 -10.00 15.14
C SER A 277 20.14 -10.88 14.92
N VAL A 278 19.16 -10.37 14.16
CA VAL A 278 17.97 -11.17 13.77
C VAL A 278 18.38 -12.34 12.85
N MET A 279 19.31 -12.14 11.92
CA MET A 279 19.82 -13.24 11.07
C MET A 279 20.52 -14.34 11.88
N GLU A 280 21.35 -13.98 12.84
CA GLU A 280 22.06 -14.91 13.71
C GLU A 280 21.07 -15.70 14.58
N ALA A 281 20.12 -15.03 15.23
CA ALA A 281 19.07 -15.68 16.02
C ALA A 281 18.20 -16.63 15.16
N ARG A 282 17.86 -16.21 13.93
CA ARG A 282 17.14 -17.04 12.97
C ARG A 282 17.91 -18.29 12.58
N ASP A 283 19.22 -18.18 12.35
CA ASP A 283 20.04 -19.33 11.99
C ASP A 283 20.15 -20.33 13.15
N LEU A 284 20.09 -19.87 14.40
CA LEU A 284 19.96 -20.74 15.57
C LEU A 284 18.57 -21.39 15.66
N LEU A 285 17.48 -20.72 15.27
CA LEU A 285 16.13 -21.28 15.29
C LEU A 285 15.85 -22.31 14.18
N LYS A 286 16.48 -22.20 13.02
CA LYS A 286 16.27 -23.10 11.89
C LYS A 286 16.36 -24.59 12.21
N PRO A 287 17.36 -25.07 12.99
CA PRO A 287 17.49 -26.50 13.30
C PRO A 287 16.39 -27.03 14.24
N SER A 288 15.66 -26.14 14.94
CA SER A 288 14.63 -26.53 15.92
C SER A 288 13.42 -27.25 15.30
N GLY A 289 13.13 -26.97 14.03
CA GLY A 289 11.88 -27.39 13.39
C GLY A 289 10.63 -26.66 13.90
N LEU A 290 10.79 -25.69 14.79
CA LEU A 290 9.70 -24.85 15.25
C LEU A 290 9.25 -23.89 14.14
N TYR A 291 7.97 -23.56 14.11
CA TYR A 291 7.50 -22.47 13.27
C TYR A 291 7.87 -21.16 13.94
N TYR A 292 8.52 -20.29 13.21
CA TYR A 292 8.87 -18.96 13.70
C TYR A 292 8.71 -17.92 12.60
N GLU A 293 8.46 -16.73 13.02
CA GLU A 293 8.41 -15.53 12.20
C GLU A 293 9.31 -14.45 12.82
N SER A 294 9.96 -13.70 11.98
CA SER A 294 10.85 -12.64 12.41
C SER A 294 10.53 -11.32 11.72
N TYR A 295 10.91 -10.25 12.34
CA TYR A 295 10.86 -8.92 11.73
C TYR A 295 11.51 -8.89 10.33
N LEU A 296 12.59 -9.65 10.09
CA LEU A 296 13.23 -9.72 8.78
C LEU A 296 12.37 -10.44 7.73
N ASP A 297 11.58 -11.42 8.12
CA ASP A 297 10.72 -12.16 7.19
C ASP A 297 9.58 -11.24 6.73
N ASN A 298 9.01 -10.47 7.63
CA ASN A 298 8.04 -9.42 7.32
C ASN A 298 8.66 -8.34 6.42
N PHE A 299 9.78 -7.76 6.85
CA PHE A 299 10.53 -6.78 6.08
C PHE A 299 10.89 -7.30 4.68
N GLY A 300 11.38 -8.54 4.59
CA GLY A 300 11.72 -9.20 3.32
C GLY A 300 10.52 -9.37 2.39
N ARG A 301 9.37 -9.74 2.93
CA ARG A 301 8.12 -9.86 2.15
C ARG A 301 7.64 -8.51 1.66
N GLN A 302 7.55 -7.52 2.53
CA GLN A 302 7.15 -6.15 2.15
C GLN A 302 8.09 -5.59 1.09
N LEU A 303 9.40 -5.73 1.29
CA LEU A 303 10.40 -5.32 0.31
C LEU A 303 10.27 -6.07 -1.02
N PHE A 304 10.00 -7.38 -0.99
CA PHE A 304 9.79 -8.19 -2.19
C PHE A 304 8.55 -7.71 -2.97
N TYR A 305 7.41 -7.52 -2.31
CA TYR A 305 6.20 -7.03 -2.97
C TYR A 305 6.38 -5.62 -3.53
N LEU A 306 7.03 -4.76 -2.77
CA LEU A 306 7.35 -3.41 -3.17
C LEU A 306 8.24 -3.36 -4.41
N ILE A 307 9.37 -4.07 -4.37
CA ILE A 307 10.32 -4.11 -5.49
C ILE A 307 9.68 -4.79 -6.70
N SER A 308 8.99 -5.91 -6.50
CA SER A 308 8.34 -6.66 -7.56
C SER A 308 7.27 -5.82 -8.27
N GLY A 309 6.36 -5.22 -7.52
CA GLY A 309 5.29 -4.38 -8.05
C GLY A 309 5.82 -3.13 -8.74
N SER A 310 6.76 -2.44 -8.10
CA SER A 310 7.38 -1.22 -8.65
C SER A 310 8.24 -1.53 -9.88
N TYR A 311 9.00 -2.63 -9.87
CA TYR A 311 9.82 -3.04 -11.02
C TYR A 311 8.94 -3.37 -12.22
N MET A 312 7.85 -4.13 -12.04
CA MET A 312 6.92 -4.47 -13.11
C MET A 312 6.31 -3.21 -13.74
N THR A 313 5.84 -2.28 -12.91
CA THR A 313 5.23 -1.03 -13.39
C THR A 313 6.24 -0.13 -14.11
N LEU A 314 7.44 0.03 -13.57
CA LEU A 314 8.51 0.78 -14.22
C LEU A 314 8.94 0.14 -15.54
N TYR A 315 9.12 -1.18 -15.57
CA TYR A 315 9.46 -1.92 -16.79
C TYR A 315 8.41 -1.74 -17.88
N MET A 316 7.11 -1.89 -17.52
CA MET A 316 6.01 -1.64 -18.45
C MET A 316 6.01 -0.21 -18.97
N GLY A 317 6.26 0.78 -18.10
CA GLY A 317 6.37 2.18 -18.48
C GLY A 317 7.49 2.43 -19.49
N PHE A 318 8.69 1.90 -19.26
CA PHE A 318 9.80 2.03 -20.20
C PHE A 318 9.56 1.31 -21.51
N MET A 319 8.96 0.12 -21.49
CA MET A 319 8.60 -0.61 -22.73
C MET A 319 7.61 0.18 -23.57
N LEU A 320 6.57 0.74 -22.96
CA LEU A 320 5.60 1.60 -23.65
C LEU A 320 6.25 2.86 -24.22
N LEU A 321 7.22 3.46 -23.51
CA LEU A 321 7.98 4.61 -24.00
C LEU A 321 8.76 4.27 -25.26
N ILE A 322 9.46 3.13 -25.26
CA ILE A 322 10.22 2.65 -26.45
C ILE A 322 9.27 2.44 -27.63
N ILE A 323 8.14 1.78 -27.41
CA ILE A 323 7.13 1.54 -28.45
C ILE A 323 6.58 2.87 -29.00
N ALA A 324 6.23 3.82 -28.13
CA ALA A 324 5.74 5.14 -28.53
C ALA A 324 6.78 5.91 -29.37
N CYS A 325 8.03 5.91 -28.93
CA CYS A 325 9.15 6.52 -29.64
C CYS A 325 9.37 5.88 -31.04
N ALA A 326 9.37 4.55 -31.09
CA ALA A 326 9.54 3.82 -32.35
C ALA A 326 8.39 4.11 -33.31
N LEU A 327 7.16 4.13 -32.83
CA LEU A 327 5.97 4.43 -33.64
C LEU A 327 6.01 5.85 -34.22
N LEU A 328 6.34 6.85 -33.38
CA LEU A 328 6.49 8.23 -33.86
C LEU A 328 7.64 8.38 -34.88
N ALA A 329 8.77 7.72 -34.64
CA ALA A 329 9.89 7.75 -35.57
C ALA A 329 9.54 7.13 -36.93
N LEU A 330 8.95 5.93 -36.94
CA LEU A 330 8.54 5.26 -38.16
C LEU A 330 7.56 6.12 -38.98
N GLN A 331 6.57 6.70 -38.30
CA GLN A 331 5.60 7.57 -38.97
C GLN A 331 6.23 8.83 -39.54
N PHE A 332 7.09 9.49 -38.75
CA PHE A 332 7.79 10.67 -39.25
C PHE A 332 8.68 10.36 -40.44
N LEU A 333 9.47 9.30 -40.38
CA LEU A 333 10.36 8.90 -41.49
C LEU A 333 9.59 8.50 -42.76
N THR A 334 8.49 7.76 -42.60
CA THR A 334 7.59 7.42 -43.73
C THR A 334 7.00 8.66 -44.36
N GLN A 335 6.60 9.63 -43.57
CA GLN A 335 6.09 10.90 -44.06
C GLN A 335 7.17 11.71 -44.75
N MET A 336 8.39 11.71 -44.23
CA MET A 336 9.52 12.36 -44.88
C MET A 336 9.81 11.78 -46.27
N GLN A 337 9.69 10.47 -46.42
CA GLN A 337 9.84 9.83 -47.74
C GLN A 337 8.78 10.30 -48.73
N SER A 338 7.52 10.40 -48.32
CA SER A 338 6.43 10.88 -49.15
C SER A 338 6.55 12.37 -49.54
N THR A 339 7.17 13.18 -48.68
CA THR A 339 7.38 14.62 -48.93
C THR A 339 8.74 14.97 -49.53
N LYS A 340 9.54 13.96 -49.86
CA LYS A 340 10.90 14.11 -50.42
C LYS A 340 10.95 14.95 -51.68
N SER A 341 9.98 14.77 -52.60
CA SER A 341 9.86 15.57 -53.82
C SER A 341 9.66 17.06 -53.55
N ARG A 342 8.91 17.43 -52.52
CA ARG A 342 8.68 18.83 -52.13
C ARG A 342 9.97 19.51 -51.67
N TYR A 343 10.86 18.80 -50.97
CA TYR A 343 12.17 19.33 -50.56
C TYR A 343 13.13 19.47 -51.71
N LEU A 344 13.04 18.57 -52.72
CA LEU A 344 13.77 18.70 -53.99
C LEU A 344 13.36 19.96 -54.74
N THR A 345 12.05 20.19 -54.88
CA THR A 345 11.54 21.39 -55.52
C THR A 345 12.00 22.66 -54.82
N LEU A 346 11.96 22.69 -53.46
CA LEU A 346 12.48 23.81 -52.69
C LEU A 346 13.99 24.04 -52.91
N SER A 347 14.76 22.97 -53.01
CA SER A 347 16.19 23.08 -53.30
C SER A 347 16.46 23.63 -54.73
N ILE A 348 15.68 23.22 -55.74
CA ILE A 348 15.75 23.75 -57.11
C ILE A 348 15.37 25.23 -57.16
N LEU A 349 14.40 25.65 -56.31
CA LEU A 349 13.98 27.05 -56.18
C LEU A 349 14.97 27.91 -55.36
N GLY A 350 16.13 27.39 -54.96
CA GLY A 350 17.22 28.15 -54.35
C GLY A 350 17.15 28.22 -52.81
N ALA A 351 16.36 27.39 -52.15
CA ALA A 351 16.34 27.33 -50.68
C ALA A 351 17.71 26.85 -50.14
N ARG A 352 18.26 27.60 -49.15
CA ARG A 352 19.54 27.23 -48.54
C ARG A 352 19.39 25.97 -47.68
N ARG A 353 20.42 25.11 -47.71
CA ARG A 353 20.45 23.84 -46.91
C ARG A 353 20.12 24.05 -45.45
N GLU A 354 20.55 25.17 -44.84
CA GLU A 354 20.27 25.49 -43.45
C GLU A 354 18.78 25.78 -43.21
N GLN A 355 18.10 26.40 -44.16
CA GLN A 355 16.66 26.67 -44.06
C GLN A 355 15.86 25.36 -44.12
N ILE A 356 16.26 24.42 -45.01
CA ILE A 356 15.65 23.11 -45.10
C ILE A 356 15.88 22.31 -43.82
N LYS A 357 17.11 22.27 -43.29
CA LYS A 357 17.42 21.64 -41.99
C LYS A 357 16.57 22.23 -40.84
N ARG A 358 16.52 23.54 -40.72
CA ARG A 358 15.72 24.22 -39.70
C ARG A 358 14.23 23.91 -39.79
N SER A 359 13.71 23.75 -41.03
CA SER A 359 12.32 23.35 -41.26
C SER A 359 12.07 21.93 -40.80
N ILE A 360 12.98 20.98 -41.04
CA ILE A 360 12.88 19.59 -40.61
C ILE A 360 12.88 19.51 -39.07
N TYR A 361 13.83 20.18 -38.39
CA TYR A 361 13.89 20.21 -36.96
C TYR A 361 12.60 20.76 -36.33
N LYS A 362 12.03 21.83 -36.89
CA LYS A 362 10.75 22.37 -36.42
C LYS A 362 9.60 21.38 -36.62
N GLN A 363 9.58 20.65 -37.72
CA GLN A 363 8.55 19.65 -37.97
C GLN A 363 8.66 18.46 -37.02
N VAL A 364 9.87 17.94 -36.76
CA VAL A 364 10.10 16.91 -35.74
C VAL A 364 9.66 17.38 -34.40
N LEU A 365 10.07 18.59 -34.00
CA LEU A 365 9.70 19.17 -32.72
C LEU A 365 8.17 19.18 -32.51
N TRP A 366 7.42 19.69 -33.47
CA TRP A 366 5.96 19.74 -33.35
C TRP A 366 5.33 18.36 -33.37
N TYR A 367 5.90 17.43 -34.13
CA TYR A 367 5.38 16.07 -34.26
C TYR A 367 5.54 15.26 -32.99
N PHE A 368 6.60 15.50 -32.22
CA PHE A 368 6.83 14.86 -30.91
C PHE A 368 6.18 15.63 -29.78
N LEU A 369 6.17 16.96 -29.85
CA LEU A 369 5.64 17.81 -28.79
C LEU A 369 4.13 17.68 -28.62
N LEU A 370 3.38 17.59 -29.73
CA LEU A 370 1.92 17.57 -29.68
C LEU A 370 1.36 16.34 -28.93
N PRO A 371 1.74 15.08 -29.26
CA PRO A 371 1.30 13.91 -28.51
C PRO A 371 1.82 13.92 -27.06
N LEU A 372 3.01 14.47 -26.81
CA LEU A 372 3.56 14.59 -25.46
C LEU A 372 2.74 15.56 -24.60
N MET A 373 2.36 16.72 -25.13
CA MET A 373 1.49 17.67 -24.39
C MET A 373 0.14 17.05 -24.05
N LEU A 374 -0.50 16.36 -25.01
CA LEU A 374 -1.74 15.64 -24.76
C LEU A 374 -1.56 14.55 -23.69
N ALA A 375 -0.48 13.78 -23.76
CA ALA A 375 -0.15 12.75 -22.79
C ALA A 375 0.10 13.32 -21.38
N CYS A 376 0.80 14.45 -21.28
CA CYS A 376 1.03 15.11 -19.99
C CYS A 376 -0.29 15.59 -19.36
N ILE A 377 -1.18 16.23 -20.14
CA ILE A 377 -2.46 16.72 -19.65
C ILE A 377 -3.34 15.55 -19.20
N SER A 378 -3.53 14.55 -20.06
CA SER A 378 -4.36 13.38 -19.72
C SER A 378 -3.73 12.50 -18.65
N GLY A 379 -2.39 12.37 -18.64
CA GLY A 379 -1.64 11.61 -17.66
C GLY A 379 -1.74 12.21 -16.24
N THR A 380 -1.67 13.53 -16.10
CA THR A 380 -1.85 14.18 -14.80
C THR A 380 -3.27 14.00 -14.25
N VAL A 381 -4.29 14.10 -15.10
CA VAL A 381 -5.68 13.82 -14.68
C VAL A 381 -5.86 12.34 -14.31
N GLY A 382 -5.30 11.42 -15.11
CA GLY A 382 -5.37 9.99 -14.83
C GLY A 382 -4.63 9.61 -13.55
N LEU A 383 -3.46 10.20 -13.29
CA LEU A 383 -2.72 9.97 -12.04
C LEU A 383 -3.47 10.53 -10.83
N TYR A 384 -4.05 11.70 -10.95
CA TYR A 384 -4.86 12.28 -9.88
C TYR A 384 -6.05 11.38 -9.53
N ALA A 385 -6.79 10.92 -10.53
CA ALA A 385 -7.90 10.00 -10.33
C ALA A 385 -7.44 8.66 -9.72
N MET A 386 -6.34 8.09 -10.22
CA MET A 386 -5.77 6.85 -9.72
C MET A 386 -5.29 6.98 -8.27
N GLN A 387 -4.65 8.10 -7.92
CA GLN A 387 -4.19 8.35 -6.55
C GLN A 387 -5.35 8.52 -5.58
N GLN A 388 -6.44 9.21 -5.97
CA GLN A 388 -7.63 9.30 -5.14
C GLN A 388 -8.30 7.94 -4.88
N HIS A 389 -8.16 6.98 -5.80
CA HIS A 389 -8.74 5.65 -5.65
C HIS A 389 -7.84 4.64 -4.94
N LEU A 390 -6.52 4.79 -5.05
CA LEU A 390 -5.56 3.84 -4.49
C LEU A 390 -4.94 4.29 -3.16
N TYR A 391 -4.88 5.59 -2.91
CA TYR A 391 -4.26 6.16 -1.71
C TYR A 391 -5.25 7.09 -1.04
N SER A 392 -5.69 6.70 0.14
CA SER A 392 -6.66 7.45 0.95
C SER A 392 -6.08 8.72 1.57
N ASP A 393 -4.76 8.87 1.60
CA ASP A 393 -4.11 9.95 2.34
C ASP A 393 -3.71 11.13 1.45
N SER A 394 -4.28 12.30 1.72
CA SER A 394 -3.94 13.56 1.05
C SER A 394 -2.49 14.02 1.30
N THR A 395 -1.87 13.60 2.39
CA THR A 395 -0.47 13.91 2.73
C THR A 395 0.50 13.18 1.81
N ARG A 396 0.21 11.95 1.44
CA ARG A 396 1.00 11.15 0.49
C ARG A 396 0.97 11.71 -0.93
N ILE A 397 -0.19 12.23 -1.34
CA ILE A 397 -0.34 12.90 -2.65
C ILE A 397 0.64 14.10 -2.75
N GLY A 398 0.75 14.90 -1.69
CA GLY A 398 1.67 16.04 -1.64
C GLY A 398 3.14 15.67 -1.76
N GLN A 399 3.57 14.57 -1.17
CA GLN A 399 4.96 14.08 -1.24
C GLN A 399 5.33 13.50 -2.61
N SER A 400 4.36 13.05 -3.39
CA SER A 400 4.58 12.46 -4.72
C SER A 400 4.81 13.50 -5.82
N TYR A 401 4.40 14.76 -5.65
CA TYR A 401 4.55 15.79 -6.68
C TYR A 401 6.01 16.05 -7.13
N PRO A 402 7.02 16.16 -6.25
CA PRO A 402 8.39 16.37 -6.69
C PRO A 402 8.90 15.23 -7.58
N LEU A 403 8.53 14.01 -7.25
CA LEU A 403 8.90 12.83 -8.01
C LEU A 403 8.23 12.80 -9.39
N LEU A 404 6.94 13.14 -9.46
CA LEU A 404 6.20 13.29 -10.70
C LEU A 404 6.89 14.28 -11.65
N ILE A 405 7.36 15.40 -11.14
CA ILE A 405 8.08 16.41 -11.92
C ILE A 405 9.41 15.84 -12.45
N ILE A 406 10.18 15.15 -11.60
CA ILE A 406 11.47 14.53 -12.00
C ILE A 406 11.22 13.47 -13.09
N MET A 407 10.19 12.64 -12.93
CA MET A 407 9.85 11.59 -13.90
C MET A 407 9.32 12.16 -15.19
N ALA A 408 8.46 13.16 -15.15
CA ALA A 408 8.01 13.86 -16.34
C ALA A 408 9.20 14.49 -17.09
N PHE A 409 10.12 15.11 -16.38
CA PHE A 409 11.35 15.66 -16.95
C PHE A 409 12.22 14.58 -17.60
N THR A 410 12.35 13.42 -16.99
CA THR A 410 13.11 12.27 -17.52
C THR A 410 12.48 11.77 -18.83
N VAL A 411 11.16 11.61 -18.88
CA VAL A 411 10.44 11.23 -20.12
C VAL A 411 10.63 12.27 -21.22
N VAL A 412 10.50 13.55 -20.89
CA VAL A 412 10.73 14.65 -21.83
C VAL A 412 12.17 14.64 -22.36
N LEU A 413 13.16 14.40 -21.51
CA LEU A 413 14.57 14.32 -21.88
C LEU A 413 14.83 13.15 -22.84
N ILE A 414 14.33 11.97 -22.55
CA ILE A 414 14.44 10.79 -23.43
C ILE A 414 13.80 11.08 -24.78
N MET A 415 12.61 11.64 -24.80
CA MET A 415 11.89 12.03 -26.00
C MET A 415 12.65 13.08 -26.81
N ALA A 416 13.25 14.06 -26.16
CA ALA A 416 14.07 15.08 -26.84
C ALA A 416 15.32 14.48 -27.51
N ILE A 417 16.04 13.60 -26.79
CA ILE A 417 17.20 12.89 -27.32
C ILE A 417 16.79 12.08 -28.55
N TYR A 418 15.69 11.34 -28.44
CA TYR A 418 15.18 10.53 -29.56
C TYR A 418 14.71 11.38 -30.73
N GLY A 419 14.00 12.47 -30.48
CA GLY A 419 13.58 13.44 -31.51
C GLY A 419 14.77 14.05 -32.25
N VAL A 420 15.86 14.39 -31.57
CA VAL A 420 17.09 14.87 -32.16
C VAL A 420 17.73 13.79 -33.06
N ALA A 421 17.74 12.53 -32.61
CA ALA A 421 18.26 11.42 -33.43
C ALA A 421 17.45 11.23 -34.71
N VAL A 422 16.11 11.27 -34.62
CA VAL A 422 15.21 11.21 -35.78
C VAL A 422 15.43 12.39 -36.73
N ALA A 423 15.57 13.62 -36.19
CA ALA A 423 15.84 14.80 -37.00
C ALA A 423 17.19 14.72 -37.75
N ARG A 424 18.24 14.22 -37.08
CA ARG A 424 19.56 13.98 -37.71
C ARG A 424 19.48 12.95 -38.84
N THR A 425 18.77 11.85 -38.60
CA THR A 425 18.57 10.81 -39.63
C THR A 425 17.81 11.36 -40.82
N ALA A 426 16.72 12.08 -40.57
CA ALA A 426 15.94 12.72 -41.64
C ALA A 426 16.74 13.74 -42.46
N THR A 427 17.54 14.57 -41.81
CA THR A 427 18.42 15.56 -42.50
C THR A 427 19.51 14.87 -43.32
N ARG A 428 20.05 13.74 -42.86
CA ARG A 428 21.06 12.96 -43.56
C ARG A 428 20.48 12.32 -44.84
N GLU A 429 19.27 11.80 -44.74
CA GLU A 429 18.58 11.20 -45.92
C GLU A 429 18.25 12.24 -47.00
N ILE A 430 17.85 13.44 -46.64
CA ILE A 430 17.63 14.53 -47.60
C ILE A 430 18.95 15.03 -48.14
N GLY A 431 20.02 15.08 -47.36
CA GLY A 431 21.36 15.48 -47.84
C GLY A 431 21.95 14.57 -48.92
N LYS A 432 21.62 13.28 -48.90
CA LYS A 432 22.06 12.31 -49.94
C LYS A 432 21.44 12.57 -51.32
N ILE A 433 20.28 13.23 -51.37
CA ILE A 433 19.55 13.46 -52.60
C ILE A 433 20.20 14.57 -53.46
N ASN A 434 20.82 15.54 -52.82
CA ASN A 434 21.43 16.68 -53.50
C ASN A 434 22.81 16.38 -54.15
N TYR A 435 23.30 15.12 -54.08
CA TYR A 435 24.64 14.74 -54.54
C TYR A 435 24.65 13.87 -55.78
N LYS A 436 23.59 13.81 -56.60
CA LYS A 436 23.68 13.35 -57.97
C LYS A 436 23.70 14.59 -58.89
N PRO A 437 24.85 15.08 -59.32
CA PRO A 437 24.91 15.91 -60.50
C PRO A 437 24.49 15.01 -61.64
N ASN A 438 23.55 15.46 -62.48
CA ASN A 438 23.23 14.81 -63.74
C ASN A 438 24.54 14.74 -64.56
N SER A 439 25.09 13.52 -64.67
CA SER A 439 25.98 13.18 -65.76
C SER A 439 25.16 12.79 -66.99
#